data_836b1226f464412eaf5c34a7871f68fb
#
_entry.id   836b1226f464412eaf5c34a7871f68fb
#
_cell.length_a   1.000
_cell.length_b   1.000
_cell.length_c   1.000
_cell.angle_alpha   90.00
_cell.angle_beta   90.00
_cell.angle_gamma   90.00
#
_symmetry.space_group_name_H-M   'P 1'
#
loop_
_entity.id
_entity.type
_entity.pdbx_description
1 polymer ?
#
loop_
_entity_poly.entity_id
_entity_poly.type
_entity_poly.pdbx_seq_one_letter_code
_entity_poly.pdbx_strand_id
1 'polypeptide(L)'
;MTKETSLPFQTPEPVAPQSFTDADAAVAHLQALYARATDFLIDAFNRLAAGELPRSRFRAFYPEIRFATMRYDQIDSRLSFGHVTEPGIYASTITQPVLFRHYLRQQIGLLIQNHAVAVTIGPSDTPIPLHFAMAGRGDVSLPENGEMALSLRDLFDVPDLATTNDDIVNGDRSLNEDGSRPLSLFSAQRVDYSLARLAHYTATQPEHFQNFILFTNYQFYVDEFEAFARAQLRDPTSGYTAFVAPGNVEITDADAPLPALPRLPQMPTYHLKRAHGAGITLVNIGVGPSNAKTATDHIAVLRPHAWMMVGHCAGLRNSQALGDFVLAHAYLREDNVLDADLPRWVPIPALAEIQIALQDAVAQVTELEGYALKRIMRTGTVATIDNRNWELRDHSGPVQRLSQSRAIALDMESATIAANGYRFRVPYGTLLCVSDKPLHGELKLPGMASSFYKTQVARHLQIGIRAMELLREMPLEKIHSRKLRSFNETAFL
;
A
#
# COMPACT_ATOMS: atom_id res chain seq x y z
N MET A 1 -50.85 -4.73 1.11
CA MET A 1 -49.47 -4.68 0.54
C MET A 1 -49.46 -3.56 -0.49
N THR A 2 -49.15 -2.35 -0.10
CA THR A 2 -48.92 -1.20 -0.95
C THR A 2 -47.62 -1.48 -1.71
N LYS A 3 -47.63 -1.48 -3.06
CA LYS A 3 -46.48 -1.45 -3.89
C LYS A 3 -45.67 -0.21 -3.50
N GLU A 4 -44.54 -0.39 -2.77
CA GLU A 4 -43.53 0.64 -2.68
C GLU A 4 -43.03 0.90 -4.10
N THR A 5 -43.51 1.97 -4.71
CA THR A 5 -42.96 2.49 -5.96
C THR A 5 -41.60 3.07 -5.62
N SER A 6 -40.52 2.32 -5.89
CA SER A 6 -39.15 2.84 -5.76
C SER A 6 -39.01 4.11 -6.62
N LEU A 7 -38.42 5.15 -6.03
CA LEU A 7 -38.11 6.38 -6.75
C LEU A 7 -37.29 6.09 -8.02
N PRO A 8 -37.55 6.80 -9.14
CA PRO A 8 -36.77 6.62 -10.36
C PRO A 8 -35.32 7.08 -10.15
N PHE A 9 -34.37 6.48 -10.91
CA PHE A 9 -32.99 6.95 -10.91
C PHE A 9 -32.84 8.21 -11.78
N GLN A 10 -32.12 9.20 -11.23
CA GLN A 10 -31.56 10.32 -11.97
C GLN A 10 -30.06 10.09 -12.10
N THR A 11 -29.54 10.22 -13.32
CA THR A 11 -28.12 10.05 -13.68
C THR A 11 -27.61 11.31 -14.38
N PRO A 12 -26.29 11.54 -14.41
CA PRO A 12 -25.70 12.55 -15.30
C PRO A 12 -26.09 12.28 -16.76
N GLU A 13 -26.08 13.32 -17.60
CA GLU A 13 -26.29 13.11 -19.06
C GLU A 13 -25.29 12.08 -19.61
N PRO A 14 -25.72 11.16 -20.47
CA PRO A 14 -24.87 10.16 -21.08
C PRO A 14 -23.68 10.76 -21.83
N VAL A 15 -22.50 10.14 -21.69
CA VAL A 15 -21.30 10.47 -22.45
C VAL A 15 -20.91 9.26 -23.27
N ALA A 16 -20.74 9.43 -24.57
CA ALA A 16 -20.30 8.36 -25.47
C ALA A 16 -18.82 8.01 -25.19
N PRO A 17 -18.43 6.72 -25.19
CA PRO A 17 -17.04 6.32 -25.10
C PRO A 17 -16.18 6.92 -26.22
N GLN A 18 -14.94 7.28 -25.90
CA GLN A 18 -13.98 7.87 -26.83
C GLN A 18 -12.68 7.08 -26.86
N SER A 19 -12.03 7.01 -28.03
CA SER A 19 -10.77 6.30 -28.21
C SER A 19 -9.58 7.26 -28.25
N PHE A 20 -8.47 6.85 -27.61
CA PHE A 20 -7.27 7.65 -27.45
C PHE A 20 -6.02 6.85 -27.81
N THR A 21 -5.11 7.49 -28.56
CA THR A 21 -3.76 7.01 -28.85
C THR A 21 -2.69 7.79 -28.08
N ASP A 22 -3.10 8.79 -27.32
CA ASP A 22 -2.25 9.61 -26.46
C ASP A 22 -2.66 9.44 -24.98
N ALA A 23 -1.69 9.14 -24.13
CA ALA A 23 -1.94 8.84 -22.72
C ALA A 23 -2.34 10.08 -21.90
N ASP A 24 -1.82 11.27 -22.24
CA ASP A 24 -2.18 12.50 -21.52
C ASP A 24 -3.62 12.90 -21.82
N ALA A 25 -4.05 12.80 -23.09
CA ALA A 25 -5.44 13.05 -23.49
C ALA A 25 -6.39 12.02 -22.85
N ALA A 26 -6.00 10.75 -22.80
CA ALA A 26 -6.76 9.69 -22.14
C ALA A 26 -6.96 9.98 -20.64
N VAL A 27 -5.91 10.34 -19.93
CA VAL A 27 -5.99 10.68 -18.48
C VAL A 27 -6.80 11.94 -18.25
N ALA A 28 -6.67 12.97 -19.09
CA ALA A 28 -7.49 14.18 -18.98
C ALA A 28 -8.98 13.87 -19.14
N HIS A 29 -9.34 12.97 -20.07
CA HIS A 29 -10.73 12.55 -20.25
C HIS A 29 -11.25 11.73 -19.06
N LEU A 30 -10.44 10.82 -18.49
CA LEU A 30 -10.77 10.10 -17.25
C LEU A 30 -11.06 11.07 -16.10
N GLN A 31 -10.23 12.12 -15.95
CA GLN A 31 -10.43 13.14 -14.92
C GLN A 31 -11.75 13.90 -15.11
N ALA A 32 -12.06 14.29 -16.34
CA ALA A 32 -13.31 15.00 -16.66
C ALA A 32 -14.56 14.13 -16.39
N LEU A 33 -14.53 12.85 -16.78
CA LEU A 33 -15.64 11.91 -16.52
C LEU A 33 -15.84 11.67 -15.03
N TYR A 34 -14.75 11.43 -14.28
CA TYR A 34 -14.81 11.18 -12.84
C TYR A 34 -15.32 12.41 -12.08
N ALA A 35 -14.79 13.61 -12.39
CA ALA A 35 -15.24 14.86 -11.77
C ALA A 35 -16.72 15.10 -12.02
N ARG A 36 -17.18 14.96 -13.28
CA ARG A 36 -18.60 15.11 -13.63
C ARG A 36 -19.51 14.16 -12.85
N ALA A 37 -19.10 12.90 -12.69
CA ALA A 37 -19.86 11.89 -11.97
C ALA A 37 -19.94 12.19 -10.47
N THR A 38 -18.80 12.54 -9.85
CA THR A 38 -18.75 12.87 -8.42
C THR A 38 -19.44 14.19 -8.09
N ASP A 39 -19.26 15.23 -8.92
CA ASP A 39 -19.92 16.53 -8.71
C ASP A 39 -21.44 16.39 -8.78
N PHE A 40 -21.97 15.57 -9.70
CA PHE A 40 -23.42 15.28 -9.76
C PHE A 40 -23.95 14.69 -8.43
N LEU A 41 -23.24 13.71 -7.84
CA LEU A 41 -23.64 13.09 -6.58
C LEU A 41 -23.54 14.07 -5.40
N ILE A 42 -22.47 14.87 -5.37
CA ILE A 42 -22.22 15.86 -4.33
C ILE A 42 -23.27 16.98 -4.38
N ASP A 43 -23.61 17.48 -5.57
CA ASP A 43 -24.66 18.50 -5.75
C ASP A 43 -26.03 17.98 -5.31
N ALA A 44 -26.35 16.73 -5.67
CA ALA A 44 -27.59 16.09 -5.23
C ALA A 44 -27.62 15.96 -3.68
N PHE A 45 -26.52 15.51 -3.07
CA PHE A 45 -26.41 15.41 -1.61
C PHE A 45 -26.58 16.78 -0.94
N ASN A 46 -25.89 17.81 -1.43
CA ASN A 46 -25.94 19.15 -0.86
C ASN A 46 -27.36 19.77 -0.92
N ARG A 47 -28.09 19.54 -2.01
CA ARG A 47 -29.50 19.98 -2.12
C ARG A 47 -30.40 19.29 -1.10
N LEU A 48 -30.24 17.98 -0.92
CA LEU A 48 -30.98 17.22 0.10
C LEU A 48 -30.61 17.65 1.51
N ALA A 49 -29.32 17.89 1.78
CA ALA A 49 -28.86 18.41 3.07
C ALA A 49 -29.37 19.82 3.36
N ALA A 50 -29.66 20.61 2.31
CA ALA A 50 -30.29 21.92 2.41
C ALA A 50 -31.83 21.86 2.57
N GLY A 51 -32.42 20.65 2.60
CA GLY A 51 -33.86 20.44 2.86
C GLY A 51 -34.71 20.24 1.61
N GLU A 52 -34.12 20.05 0.41
CA GLU A 52 -34.89 19.67 -0.77
C GLU A 52 -35.51 18.28 -0.59
N LEU A 53 -36.80 18.15 -0.89
CA LEU A 53 -37.49 16.86 -0.83
C LEU A 53 -37.06 15.94 -1.98
N PRO A 54 -36.64 14.69 -1.71
CA PRO A 54 -36.18 13.79 -2.75
C PRO A 54 -37.34 13.34 -3.66
N ARG A 55 -37.14 13.48 -4.97
CA ARG A 55 -38.08 12.99 -6.01
C ARG A 55 -37.51 11.84 -6.83
N SER A 56 -36.22 11.55 -6.63
CA SER A 56 -35.45 10.56 -7.40
C SER A 56 -34.37 9.96 -6.51
N ARG A 57 -33.88 8.78 -6.88
CA ARG A 57 -32.60 8.25 -6.45
C ARG A 57 -31.50 8.82 -7.37
N PHE A 58 -30.30 8.97 -6.84
CA PHE A 58 -29.19 9.54 -7.59
C PHE A 58 -28.10 8.48 -7.80
N ARG A 59 -27.67 8.34 -9.05
CA ARG A 59 -26.63 7.36 -9.44
C ARG A 59 -25.68 7.98 -10.45
N ALA A 60 -24.38 7.76 -10.26
CA ALA A 60 -23.35 8.05 -11.24
C ALA A 60 -22.37 6.89 -11.28
N PHE A 61 -21.61 6.76 -12.37
CA PHE A 61 -20.78 5.60 -12.62
C PHE A 61 -19.30 5.98 -12.69
N TYR A 62 -18.43 5.04 -12.28
CA TYR A 62 -17.00 5.19 -12.47
C TYR A 62 -16.66 5.24 -13.97
N PRO A 63 -15.64 6.02 -14.38
CA PRO A 63 -15.06 5.86 -15.70
C PRO A 63 -14.35 4.51 -15.81
N GLU A 64 -14.28 3.99 -17.03
CA GLU A 64 -13.66 2.73 -17.39
C GLU A 64 -12.65 2.93 -18.50
N ILE A 65 -11.52 2.20 -18.43
CA ILE A 65 -10.59 2.02 -19.53
C ILE A 65 -10.87 0.66 -20.16
N ARG A 66 -11.10 0.64 -21.49
CA ARG A 66 -11.19 -0.56 -22.32
C ARG A 66 -10.04 -0.63 -23.30
N PHE A 67 -9.54 -1.82 -23.48
CA PHE A 67 -8.48 -2.14 -24.44
C PHE A 67 -8.81 -3.46 -25.12
N ALA A 68 -8.59 -3.56 -26.43
CA ALA A 68 -8.82 -4.80 -27.16
C ALA A 68 -7.65 -5.08 -28.11
N THR A 69 -7.13 -6.29 -28.08
CA THR A 69 -6.17 -6.80 -29.07
C THR A 69 -6.66 -8.12 -29.65
N MET A 70 -6.49 -8.29 -30.96
CA MET A 70 -6.96 -9.48 -31.68
C MET A 70 -5.79 -10.44 -32.04
N ARG A 71 -4.58 -10.12 -31.63
CA ARG A 71 -3.38 -10.87 -32.01
C ARG A 71 -2.42 -11.03 -30.82
N TYR A 72 -1.56 -12.03 -30.91
CA TYR A 72 -0.40 -12.18 -30.03
C TYR A 72 0.69 -11.22 -30.50
N ASP A 73 0.99 -10.21 -29.72
CA ASP A 73 2.06 -9.28 -30.01
C ASP A 73 3.41 -9.79 -29.46
N GLN A 74 4.48 -9.61 -30.26
CA GLN A 74 5.85 -9.83 -29.76
C GLN A 74 6.28 -8.61 -28.94
N ILE A 75 6.10 -8.68 -27.63
CA ILE A 75 6.40 -7.59 -26.72
C ILE A 75 7.78 -7.79 -26.11
N ASP A 76 8.50 -6.69 -25.94
CA ASP A 76 9.75 -6.70 -25.18
C ASP A 76 9.47 -7.10 -23.73
N SER A 77 9.76 -8.35 -23.44
CA SER A 77 9.50 -8.97 -22.17
C SER A 77 10.43 -8.50 -21.03
N ARG A 78 11.25 -7.47 -21.22
CA ARG A 78 12.05 -6.88 -20.14
C ARG A 78 11.19 -6.13 -19.16
N LEU A 79 10.06 -5.57 -19.61
CA LEU A 79 9.07 -4.94 -18.73
C LEU A 79 8.22 -6.01 -18.03
N SER A 80 7.91 -5.77 -16.75
CA SER A 80 7.04 -6.65 -15.96
C SER A 80 5.57 -6.30 -16.09
N PHE A 81 5.21 -5.18 -16.71
CA PHE A 81 3.85 -4.64 -16.82
C PHE A 81 3.73 -3.79 -18.08
N GLY A 82 2.52 -3.26 -18.33
CA GLY A 82 2.24 -2.41 -19.49
C GLY A 82 1.93 -3.20 -20.77
N HIS A 83 1.59 -4.48 -20.66
CA HIS A 83 1.20 -5.32 -21.78
C HIS A 83 0.21 -6.41 -21.36
N VAL A 84 -0.50 -6.95 -22.33
CA VAL A 84 -1.33 -8.15 -22.20
C VAL A 84 -0.69 -9.30 -22.99
N THR A 85 -0.82 -10.52 -22.51
CA THR A 85 -0.17 -11.69 -23.10
C THR A 85 -1.05 -12.41 -24.12
N GLU A 86 -2.36 -12.21 -24.05
CA GLU A 86 -3.33 -12.93 -24.89
C GLU A 86 -4.29 -11.97 -25.61
N PRO A 87 -4.75 -12.34 -26.80
CA PRO A 87 -5.83 -11.62 -27.47
C PRO A 87 -7.10 -11.62 -26.61
N GLY A 88 -7.84 -10.53 -26.65
CA GLY A 88 -9.09 -10.40 -25.92
C GLY A 88 -9.48 -8.95 -25.65
N ILE A 89 -10.57 -8.80 -24.90
CA ILE A 89 -11.06 -7.51 -24.41
C ILE A 89 -10.66 -7.41 -22.95
N TYR A 90 -10.12 -6.26 -22.60
CA TYR A 90 -9.65 -5.93 -21.27
C TYR A 90 -10.33 -4.65 -20.78
N ALA A 91 -10.74 -4.61 -19.52
CA ALA A 91 -11.37 -3.43 -18.94
C ALA A 91 -11.06 -3.29 -17.46
N SER A 92 -10.99 -2.06 -16.98
CA SER A 92 -10.94 -1.75 -15.54
C SER A 92 -11.60 -0.42 -15.25
N THR A 93 -12.39 -0.40 -14.19
CA THR A 93 -12.94 0.82 -13.59
C THR A 93 -11.83 1.63 -12.93
N ILE A 94 -11.92 2.96 -13.04
CA ILE A 94 -10.90 3.89 -12.53
C ILE A 94 -11.53 4.83 -11.51
N THR A 95 -10.84 5.03 -10.39
CA THR A 95 -11.15 6.06 -9.41
C THR A 95 -9.99 7.02 -9.21
N GLN A 96 -10.26 8.20 -8.60
CA GLN A 96 -9.28 9.21 -8.20
C GLN A 96 -8.20 9.50 -9.28
N PRO A 97 -8.57 9.75 -10.56
CA PRO A 97 -7.60 9.88 -11.65
C PRO A 97 -6.68 11.11 -11.53
N VAL A 98 -6.96 12.03 -10.61
CA VAL A 98 -6.06 13.13 -10.26
C VAL A 98 -4.93 12.61 -9.37
N LEU A 99 -5.26 11.86 -8.32
CA LEU A 99 -4.28 11.22 -7.42
C LEU A 99 -3.36 10.28 -8.19
N PHE A 100 -3.94 9.45 -9.05
CA PHE A 100 -3.22 8.44 -9.83
C PHE A 100 -2.72 8.92 -11.20
N ARG A 101 -2.65 10.24 -11.45
CA ARG A 101 -2.34 10.79 -12.78
C ARG A 101 -1.04 10.22 -13.38
N HIS A 102 0.05 10.20 -12.61
CA HIS A 102 1.34 9.71 -13.11
C HIS A 102 1.33 8.22 -13.39
N TYR A 103 0.75 7.44 -12.50
CA TYR A 103 0.56 6.01 -12.67
C TYR A 103 -0.28 5.69 -13.93
N LEU A 104 -1.45 6.29 -14.06
CA LEU A 104 -2.36 6.06 -15.21
C LEU A 104 -1.70 6.46 -16.53
N ARG A 105 -1.02 7.61 -16.57
CA ARG A 105 -0.28 8.05 -17.76
C ARG A 105 0.77 7.01 -18.17
N GLN A 106 1.54 6.50 -17.22
CA GLN A 106 2.56 5.48 -17.49
C GLN A 106 1.94 4.16 -17.98
N GLN A 107 0.91 3.65 -17.28
CA GLN A 107 0.30 2.37 -17.63
C GLN A 107 -0.42 2.41 -18.98
N ILE A 108 -1.19 3.47 -19.25
CA ILE A 108 -1.87 3.68 -20.53
C ILE A 108 -0.85 3.89 -21.64
N GLY A 109 0.19 4.68 -21.40
CA GLY A 109 1.23 4.94 -22.39
C GLY A 109 1.96 3.68 -22.81
N LEU A 110 2.34 2.84 -21.83
CA LEU A 110 2.98 1.54 -22.12
C LEU A 110 2.05 0.60 -22.87
N LEU A 111 0.77 0.53 -22.52
CA LEU A 111 -0.21 -0.32 -23.20
C LEU A 111 -0.37 0.09 -24.67
N ILE A 112 -0.55 1.38 -24.93
CA ILE A 112 -0.62 1.93 -26.30
C ILE A 112 0.66 1.67 -27.08
N GLN A 113 1.83 1.92 -26.46
CA GLN A 113 3.14 1.75 -27.09
C GLN A 113 3.41 0.28 -27.44
N ASN A 114 3.14 -0.64 -26.52
CA ASN A 114 3.48 -2.05 -26.68
C ASN A 114 2.57 -2.76 -27.70
N HIS A 115 1.30 -2.36 -27.80
CA HIS A 115 0.33 -3.01 -28.68
C HIS A 115 -0.02 -2.21 -29.94
N ALA A 116 0.37 -0.95 -30.03
CA ALA A 116 0.00 -0.03 -31.11
C ALA A 116 -1.54 0.06 -31.33
N VAL A 117 -2.32 0.00 -30.24
CA VAL A 117 -3.78 0.02 -30.24
C VAL A 117 -4.28 1.14 -29.33
N ALA A 118 -5.34 1.84 -29.76
CA ALA A 118 -5.99 2.87 -28.95
C ALA A 118 -6.68 2.25 -27.72
N VAL A 119 -6.71 2.99 -26.60
CA VAL A 119 -7.58 2.70 -25.47
C VAL A 119 -8.90 3.43 -25.62
N THR A 120 -10.00 2.82 -25.22
CA THR A 120 -11.32 3.44 -25.19
C THR A 120 -11.69 3.79 -23.75
N ILE A 121 -12.18 5.01 -23.53
CA ILE A 121 -12.59 5.51 -22.21
C ILE A 121 -14.05 5.95 -22.29
N GLY A 122 -14.84 5.51 -21.31
CA GLY A 122 -16.25 5.85 -21.17
C GLY A 122 -16.75 5.62 -19.74
N PRO A 123 -18.02 5.88 -19.46
CA PRO A 123 -18.64 5.47 -18.21
C PRO A 123 -18.75 3.93 -18.16
N SER A 124 -18.51 3.35 -16.99
CA SER A 124 -18.78 1.92 -16.72
C SER A 124 -20.22 1.71 -16.26
N ASP A 125 -20.58 0.45 -15.99
CA ASP A 125 -21.83 0.09 -15.32
C ASP A 125 -21.69 0.02 -13.78
N THR A 126 -20.51 0.29 -13.25
CA THR A 126 -20.23 0.24 -11.80
C THR A 126 -20.57 1.57 -11.13
N PRO A 127 -21.57 1.62 -10.23
CA PRO A 127 -21.97 2.88 -9.60
C PRO A 127 -20.91 3.38 -8.61
N ILE A 128 -20.80 4.70 -8.46
CA ILE A 128 -19.98 5.37 -7.45
C ILE A 128 -20.80 5.49 -6.17
N PRO A 129 -20.42 4.83 -5.07
CA PRO A 129 -21.03 5.06 -3.75
C PRO A 129 -20.85 6.51 -3.29
N LEU A 130 -21.91 7.11 -2.73
CA LEU A 130 -21.85 8.49 -2.25
C LEU A 130 -20.69 8.73 -1.28
N HIS A 131 -20.45 7.80 -0.35
CA HIS A 131 -19.36 7.90 0.63
C HIS A 131 -17.97 8.06 -0.03
N PHE A 132 -17.76 7.46 -1.19
CA PHE A 132 -16.51 7.58 -1.94
C PHE A 132 -16.43 8.88 -2.75
N ALA A 133 -17.57 9.33 -3.30
CA ALA A 133 -17.63 10.65 -3.95
C ALA A 133 -17.39 11.81 -2.95
N MET A 134 -17.77 11.63 -1.68
CA MET A 134 -17.60 12.60 -0.59
C MET A 134 -16.26 12.48 0.16
N ALA A 135 -15.38 11.56 -0.24
CA ALA A 135 -14.11 11.32 0.45
C ALA A 135 -13.31 12.61 0.64
N GLY A 136 -12.87 12.88 1.88
CA GLY A 136 -12.14 14.10 2.25
C GLY A 136 -12.98 15.37 2.41
N ARG A 137 -14.31 15.32 2.21
CA ARG A 137 -15.19 16.51 2.23
C ARG A 137 -16.06 16.66 3.50
N GLY A 138 -15.80 15.86 4.54
CA GLY A 138 -16.52 15.93 5.82
C GLY A 138 -17.49 14.76 6.07
N ASP A 139 -18.36 14.92 7.05
CA ASP A 139 -19.30 13.88 7.49
C ASP A 139 -20.45 13.72 6.50
N VAL A 140 -20.76 12.47 6.14
CA VAL A 140 -21.83 12.11 5.20
C VAL A 140 -23.06 11.72 6.03
N SER A 141 -23.75 12.73 6.56
CA SER A 141 -25.02 12.55 7.27
C SER A 141 -26.08 13.52 6.76
N LEU A 142 -27.31 13.03 6.57
CA LEU A 142 -28.46 13.91 6.32
C LEU A 142 -28.96 14.44 7.67
N PRO A 143 -29.47 15.69 7.70
CA PRO A 143 -30.10 16.22 8.90
C PRO A 143 -31.28 15.31 9.31
N GLU A 144 -31.39 15.00 10.61
CA GLU A 144 -32.55 14.33 11.18
C GLU A 144 -33.73 15.32 11.23
N ASN A 145 -34.37 15.60 10.11
CA ASN A 145 -35.62 16.30 10.06
C ASN A 145 -36.73 15.26 10.18
N GLY A 146 -37.53 15.34 11.26
CA GLY A 146 -38.52 14.34 11.66
C GLY A 146 -39.64 13.98 10.67
N GLU A 147 -39.59 14.47 9.42
CA GLU A 147 -40.48 14.09 8.32
C GLU A 147 -39.82 13.25 7.24
N MET A 148 -38.47 13.10 7.25
CA MET A 148 -37.74 12.37 6.21
C MET A 148 -37.32 11.00 6.75
N ALA A 149 -38.19 10.01 6.56
CA ALA A 149 -37.91 8.59 6.91
C ALA A 149 -36.94 7.87 5.95
N LEU A 150 -36.37 8.57 4.95
CA LEU A 150 -35.48 7.98 3.94
C LEU A 150 -34.02 8.02 4.41
N SER A 151 -33.36 6.87 4.34
CA SER A 151 -31.94 6.76 4.61
C SER A 151 -31.10 7.10 3.36
N LEU A 152 -29.79 7.37 3.54
CA LEU A 152 -28.88 7.59 2.40
C LEU A 152 -28.93 6.47 1.37
N ARG A 153 -29.07 5.20 1.82
CA ARG A 153 -29.16 4.04 0.94
C ARG A 153 -30.46 3.95 0.11
N ASP A 154 -31.49 4.70 0.49
CA ASP A 154 -32.72 4.81 -0.29
C ASP A 154 -32.55 5.78 -1.48
N LEU A 155 -31.58 6.69 -1.39
CA LEU A 155 -31.38 7.80 -2.33
C LEU A 155 -30.11 7.66 -3.17
N PHE A 156 -29.06 7.01 -2.65
CA PHE A 156 -27.76 6.85 -3.30
C PHE A 156 -27.29 5.41 -3.26
N ASP A 157 -26.36 5.08 -4.16
CA ASP A 157 -25.59 3.84 -4.04
C ASP A 157 -24.64 3.92 -2.83
N VAL A 158 -24.48 2.78 -2.16
CA VAL A 158 -23.61 2.61 -0.98
C VAL A 158 -22.53 1.57 -1.29
N PRO A 159 -21.40 1.53 -0.54
CA PRO A 159 -20.36 0.52 -0.76
C PRO A 159 -20.91 -0.91 -0.71
N ASP A 160 -20.51 -1.72 -1.66
CA ASP A 160 -20.88 -3.14 -1.76
C ASP A 160 -19.65 -4.01 -1.53
N LEU A 161 -19.71 -4.90 -0.54
CA LEU A 161 -18.62 -5.82 -0.21
C LEU A 161 -18.29 -6.77 -1.36
N ALA A 162 -19.26 -7.11 -2.22
CA ALA A 162 -19.03 -7.95 -3.38
C ALA A 162 -18.07 -7.31 -4.41
N THR A 163 -17.94 -5.99 -4.42
CA THR A 163 -17.10 -5.24 -5.36
C THR A 163 -15.83 -4.67 -4.73
N THR A 164 -15.68 -4.80 -3.39
CA THR A 164 -14.53 -4.32 -2.62
C THR A 164 -13.57 -5.42 -2.19
N ASN A 165 -13.69 -6.62 -2.77
CA ASN A 165 -12.86 -7.79 -2.46
C ASN A 165 -11.51 -7.79 -3.22
N ASP A 166 -10.65 -8.76 -2.91
CA ASP A 166 -9.36 -9.00 -3.54
C ASP A 166 -9.39 -10.15 -4.56
N ASP A 167 -10.56 -10.48 -5.13
CA ASP A 167 -10.73 -11.65 -6.02
C ASP A 167 -9.82 -11.62 -7.25
N ILE A 168 -9.57 -10.42 -7.82
CA ILE A 168 -8.64 -10.26 -8.94
C ILE A 168 -7.20 -10.56 -8.50
N VAL A 169 -6.80 -10.01 -7.35
CA VAL A 169 -5.45 -10.22 -6.77
C VAL A 169 -5.20 -11.68 -6.46
N ASN A 170 -6.18 -12.35 -5.85
CA ASN A 170 -6.07 -13.75 -5.43
C ASN A 170 -6.19 -14.74 -6.61
N GLY A 171 -6.60 -14.25 -7.79
CA GLY A 171 -6.82 -15.09 -8.97
C GLY A 171 -8.15 -15.84 -8.98
N ASP A 172 -9.06 -15.51 -8.04
CA ASP A 172 -10.40 -16.09 -7.95
C ASP A 172 -11.33 -15.55 -9.04
N ARG A 173 -11.02 -14.35 -9.56
CA ARG A 173 -11.74 -13.67 -10.63
C ARG A 173 -10.82 -13.38 -11.80
N SER A 174 -10.99 -14.13 -12.88
CA SER A 174 -10.23 -13.96 -14.13
C SER A 174 -10.96 -13.11 -15.19
N LEU A 175 -12.29 -12.96 -15.09
CA LEU A 175 -13.15 -12.20 -16.00
C LEU A 175 -14.06 -11.26 -15.23
N ASN A 176 -14.33 -10.11 -15.81
CA ASN A 176 -15.40 -9.21 -15.41
C ASN A 176 -16.77 -9.80 -15.79
N GLU A 177 -17.86 -9.22 -15.31
CA GLU A 177 -19.23 -9.70 -15.60
C GLU A 177 -19.58 -9.65 -17.08
N ASP A 178 -19.00 -8.69 -17.83
CA ASP A 178 -19.17 -8.55 -19.27
C ASP A 178 -18.24 -9.46 -20.10
N GLY A 179 -17.49 -10.35 -19.47
CA GLY A 179 -16.54 -11.26 -20.10
C GLY A 179 -15.20 -10.65 -20.46
N SER A 180 -14.96 -9.35 -20.20
CA SER A 180 -13.64 -8.73 -20.36
C SER A 180 -12.69 -9.17 -19.24
N ARG A 181 -11.36 -9.07 -19.46
CA ARG A 181 -10.33 -9.34 -18.46
C ARG A 181 -9.93 -8.07 -17.72
N PRO A 182 -9.59 -8.12 -16.42
CA PRO A 182 -9.13 -6.94 -15.71
C PRO A 182 -7.77 -6.44 -16.23
N LEU A 183 -7.61 -5.12 -16.35
CA LEU A 183 -6.33 -4.45 -16.64
C LEU A 183 -5.53 -4.17 -15.37
N SER A 184 -6.20 -3.96 -14.23
CA SER A 184 -5.60 -3.60 -12.95
C SER A 184 -5.90 -4.65 -11.88
N LEU A 185 -5.09 -4.69 -10.82
CA LEU A 185 -5.26 -5.59 -9.67
C LEU A 185 -6.49 -5.29 -8.82
N PHE A 186 -6.97 -4.05 -8.86
CA PHE A 186 -8.02 -3.57 -7.98
C PHE A 186 -9.14 -2.93 -8.78
N SER A 187 -10.39 -3.18 -8.38
CA SER A 187 -11.55 -2.42 -8.85
C SER A 187 -11.54 -1.00 -8.26
N ALA A 188 -12.23 -0.04 -8.89
CA ALA A 188 -12.34 1.32 -8.39
C ALA A 188 -12.91 1.37 -6.97
N GLN A 189 -13.94 0.60 -6.66
CA GLN A 189 -14.53 0.53 -5.30
C GLN A 189 -13.56 -0.04 -4.27
N ARG A 190 -12.74 -1.05 -4.65
CA ARG A 190 -11.70 -1.60 -3.77
C ARG A 190 -10.62 -0.56 -3.44
N VAL A 191 -10.24 0.27 -4.44
CA VAL A 191 -9.31 1.38 -4.25
C VAL A 191 -9.91 2.43 -3.30
N ASP A 192 -11.12 2.92 -3.57
CA ASP A 192 -11.77 3.96 -2.75
C ASP A 192 -11.96 3.50 -1.30
N TYR A 193 -12.39 2.24 -1.09
CA TYR A 193 -12.48 1.66 0.23
C TYR A 193 -11.13 1.71 0.97
N SER A 194 -10.05 1.34 0.28
CA SER A 194 -8.71 1.38 0.88
C SER A 194 -8.24 2.80 1.18
N LEU A 195 -8.47 3.76 0.29
CA LEU A 195 -8.09 5.16 0.52
C LEU A 195 -8.81 5.74 1.74
N ALA A 196 -10.11 5.46 1.87
CA ALA A 196 -10.90 5.88 3.04
C ALA A 196 -10.39 5.25 4.35
N ARG A 197 -10.10 3.94 4.33
CA ARG A 197 -9.55 3.23 5.50
C ARG A 197 -8.14 3.71 5.84
N LEU A 198 -7.33 3.98 4.83
CA LEU A 198 -5.97 4.48 5.01
C LEU A 198 -5.99 5.84 5.73
N ALA A 199 -6.79 6.79 5.26
CA ALA A 199 -6.95 8.09 5.92
C ALA A 199 -7.43 7.95 7.38
N HIS A 200 -8.36 7.01 7.64
CA HIS A 200 -8.85 6.74 8.99
C HIS A 200 -7.76 6.18 9.92
N TYR A 201 -6.98 5.20 9.47
CA TYR A 201 -5.96 4.56 10.31
C TYR A 201 -4.72 5.42 10.54
N THR A 202 -4.35 6.24 9.56
CA THR A 202 -3.08 6.98 9.57
C THR A 202 -3.24 8.44 9.97
N ALA A 203 -4.47 8.97 9.94
CA ALA A 203 -4.79 10.40 10.04
C ALA A 203 -4.00 11.27 9.04
N THR A 204 -3.66 10.70 7.88
CA THR A 204 -3.07 11.45 6.75
C THR A 204 -3.79 11.12 5.47
N GLN A 205 -3.90 12.11 4.59
CA GLN A 205 -4.55 11.92 3.29
C GLN A 205 -3.64 11.15 2.33
N PRO A 206 -4.22 10.36 1.39
CA PRO A 206 -3.47 9.55 0.43
C PRO A 206 -2.46 10.33 -0.42
N GLU A 207 -2.71 11.61 -0.69
CA GLU A 207 -1.85 12.50 -1.49
C GLU A 207 -0.47 12.74 -0.88
N HIS A 208 -0.32 12.49 0.42
CA HIS A 208 0.96 12.68 1.11
C HIS A 208 1.88 11.46 0.98
N PHE A 209 1.32 10.27 0.69
CA PHE A 209 2.10 9.05 0.59
C PHE A 209 3.15 9.13 -0.51
N GLN A 210 4.34 8.61 -0.19
CA GLN A 210 5.46 8.55 -1.10
C GLN A 210 5.64 7.12 -1.63
N ASN A 211 6.38 6.95 -2.73
CA ASN A 211 6.51 5.65 -3.41
C ASN A 211 7.40 4.65 -2.65
N PHE A 212 8.15 5.09 -1.63
CA PHE A 212 9.02 4.25 -0.83
C PHE A 212 8.51 4.23 0.61
N ILE A 213 8.11 3.04 1.09
CA ILE A 213 7.44 2.87 2.38
C ILE A 213 8.34 2.12 3.36
N LEU A 214 8.54 2.69 4.54
CA LEU A 214 9.14 2.03 5.69
C LEU A 214 8.05 1.70 6.71
N PHE A 215 7.98 0.45 7.14
CA PHE A 215 7.15 0.03 8.27
C PHE A 215 8.00 -0.13 9.52
N THR A 216 7.46 0.29 10.63
CA THR A 216 8.04 0.08 11.96
C THR A 216 6.94 -0.19 12.99
N ASN A 217 7.34 -0.67 14.16
CA ASN A 217 6.42 -0.94 15.26
C ASN A 217 6.80 -0.23 16.58
N TYR A 218 7.73 0.74 16.52
CA TYR A 218 8.20 1.46 17.72
C TYR A 218 8.27 2.97 17.49
N GLN A 219 7.85 3.74 18.52
CA GLN A 219 7.87 5.20 18.49
C GLN A 219 9.29 5.78 18.30
N PHE A 220 10.32 5.13 18.83
CA PHE A 220 11.71 5.59 18.68
C PHE A 220 12.15 5.77 17.21
N TYR A 221 11.64 4.95 16.29
CA TYR A 221 11.92 5.12 14.86
C TYR A 221 11.23 6.36 14.30
N VAL A 222 10.05 6.70 14.80
CA VAL A 222 9.32 7.91 14.41
C VAL A 222 10.10 9.15 14.86
N ASP A 223 10.58 9.16 16.10
CA ASP A 223 11.33 10.28 16.66
C ASP A 223 12.62 10.53 15.86
N GLU A 224 13.34 9.47 15.50
CA GLU A 224 14.55 9.54 14.67
C GLU A 224 14.23 9.94 13.22
N PHE A 225 13.08 9.51 12.67
CA PHE A 225 12.65 9.89 11.33
C PHE A 225 12.27 11.37 11.26
N GLU A 226 11.62 11.91 12.28
CA GLU A 226 11.34 13.34 12.38
C GLU A 226 12.65 14.13 12.47
N ALA A 227 13.61 13.72 13.29
CA ALA A 227 14.90 14.36 13.40
C ALA A 227 15.66 14.36 12.05
N PHE A 228 15.64 13.23 11.35
CA PHE A 228 16.20 13.11 10.01
C PHE A 228 15.48 14.04 9.02
N ALA A 229 14.15 14.05 9.01
CA ALA A 229 13.35 14.88 8.11
C ALA A 229 13.67 16.37 8.30
N ARG A 230 13.75 16.83 9.55
CA ARG A 230 14.14 18.21 9.86
C ARG A 230 15.56 18.54 9.38
N ALA A 231 16.50 17.62 9.51
CA ALA A 231 17.85 17.80 8.97
C ALA A 231 17.82 17.93 7.43
N GLN A 232 17.02 17.10 6.75
CA GLN A 232 16.87 17.16 5.30
C GLN A 232 16.20 18.46 4.82
N LEU A 233 15.25 19.03 5.55
CA LEU A 233 14.62 20.30 5.21
C LEU A 233 15.57 21.51 5.39
N ARG A 234 16.60 21.39 6.23
CA ARG A 234 17.68 22.42 6.34
C ARG A 234 18.68 22.37 5.18
N ASP A 235 18.77 21.25 4.49
CA ASP A 235 19.67 21.07 3.35
C ASP A 235 18.93 21.29 2.02
N PRO A 236 19.11 22.44 1.34
CA PRO A 236 18.44 22.73 0.08
C PRO A 236 18.86 21.79 -1.06
N THR A 237 19.94 21.03 -0.89
CA THR A 237 20.44 20.08 -1.89
C THR A 237 19.84 18.68 -1.71
N SER A 238 19.17 18.40 -0.60
CA SER A 238 18.57 17.09 -0.30
C SER A 238 17.48 16.68 -1.29
N GLY A 239 16.80 17.66 -1.90
CA GLY A 239 15.67 17.47 -2.80
C GLY A 239 14.37 17.11 -2.10
N TYR A 240 14.34 17.08 -0.76
CA TYR A 240 13.10 16.97 0.01
C TYR A 240 12.45 18.33 0.18
N THR A 241 11.12 18.39 0.13
CA THR A 241 10.35 19.64 0.04
C THR A 241 9.48 19.92 1.25
N ALA A 242 9.01 18.90 1.93
CA ALA A 242 8.14 19.04 3.09
C ALA A 242 8.16 17.77 3.95
N PHE A 243 7.80 17.92 5.23
CA PHE A 243 7.50 16.82 6.13
C PHE A 243 6.04 16.90 6.58
N VAL A 244 5.32 15.78 6.50
CA VAL A 244 3.91 15.72 6.90
C VAL A 244 3.76 14.73 8.04
N ALA A 245 3.10 15.16 9.10
CA ALA A 245 2.77 14.37 10.27
C ALA A 245 1.25 14.05 10.32
N PRO A 246 0.80 13.10 11.17
CA PRO A 246 -0.62 12.82 11.37
C PRO A 246 -1.44 14.09 11.63
N GLY A 247 -2.69 14.11 11.13
CA GLY A 247 -3.53 15.32 11.09
C GLY A 247 -3.29 16.18 9.86
N ASN A 248 -2.55 15.70 8.86
CA ASN A 248 -2.15 16.42 7.65
C ASN A 248 -1.32 17.68 7.96
N VAL A 249 -0.56 17.66 9.06
CA VAL A 249 0.30 18.78 9.44
C VAL A 249 1.53 18.77 8.56
N GLU A 250 1.57 19.67 7.60
CA GLU A 250 2.70 19.84 6.67
C GLU A 250 3.62 20.97 7.11
N ILE A 251 4.91 20.72 7.24
CA ILE A 251 5.95 21.71 7.49
C ILE A 251 6.96 21.71 6.35
N THR A 252 7.37 22.89 5.92
CA THR A 252 8.45 23.14 4.96
C THR A 252 9.66 23.79 5.62
N ASP A 253 9.46 24.37 6.79
CA ASP A 253 10.51 24.91 7.63
C ASP A 253 10.89 23.90 8.70
N ALA A 254 12.18 23.58 8.77
CA ALA A 254 12.74 22.60 9.71
C ALA A 254 12.53 22.98 11.19
N ASP A 255 12.40 24.26 11.50
CA ASP A 255 12.24 24.76 12.86
C ASP A 255 10.76 25.01 13.24
N ALA A 256 9.82 24.80 12.30
CA ALA A 256 8.40 24.90 12.58
C ALA A 256 7.95 23.86 13.61
N PRO A 257 7.13 24.24 14.60
CA PRO A 257 6.61 23.30 15.58
C PRO A 257 5.61 22.33 14.94
N LEU A 258 5.64 21.05 15.35
CA LEU A 258 4.58 20.12 15.09
C LEU A 258 3.58 20.16 16.26
N PRO A 259 2.32 20.52 16.02
CA PRO A 259 1.32 20.51 17.08
C PRO A 259 1.09 19.05 17.56
N ALA A 260 1.06 18.88 18.86
CA ALA A 260 0.68 17.59 19.44
C ALA A 260 -0.78 17.29 19.11
N LEU A 261 -1.05 16.13 18.54
CA LEU A 261 -2.42 15.65 18.37
C LEU A 261 -3.00 15.27 19.74
N PRO A 262 -4.26 15.61 20.03
CA PRO A 262 -4.94 15.20 21.26
C PRO A 262 -4.96 13.68 21.41
N ARG A 263 -4.99 12.96 20.29
CA ARG A 263 -4.96 11.51 20.21
C ARG A 263 -4.23 11.07 18.93
N LEU A 264 -3.26 10.19 19.07
CA LEU A 264 -2.62 9.57 17.90
C LEU A 264 -3.58 8.59 17.22
N PRO A 265 -3.53 8.51 15.87
CA PRO A 265 -4.25 7.49 15.13
C PRO A 265 -3.67 6.09 15.44
N GLN A 266 -4.37 5.05 14.98
CA GLN A 266 -3.94 3.67 15.23
C GLN A 266 -2.60 3.33 14.57
N MET A 267 -2.34 3.90 13.39
CA MET A 267 -1.11 3.69 12.61
C MET A 267 -0.54 5.05 12.18
N PRO A 268 0.07 5.81 13.11
CA PRO A 268 0.61 7.13 12.80
C PRO A 268 1.58 7.06 11.63
N THR A 269 1.35 7.89 10.63
CA THR A 269 2.11 7.86 9.38
C THR A 269 2.73 9.23 9.11
N TYR A 270 3.98 9.20 8.68
CA TYR A 270 4.81 10.38 8.46
C TYR A 270 5.39 10.35 7.06
N HIS A 271 5.40 11.50 6.38
CA HIS A 271 5.83 11.57 4.99
C HIS A 271 6.92 12.62 4.83
N LEU A 272 8.08 12.21 4.37
CA LEU A 272 9.13 13.11 3.93
C LEU A 272 9.04 13.24 2.40
N LYS A 273 8.41 14.32 1.96
CA LYS A 273 7.99 14.54 0.57
C LYS A 273 9.14 14.90 -0.35
N ARG A 274 9.08 14.34 -1.54
CA ARG A 274 9.96 14.69 -2.67
C ARG A 274 9.13 14.76 -3.95
N ALA A 275 9.63 15.48 -4.96
CA ALA A 275 8.97 15.58 -6.25
C ALA A 275 8.57 14.20 -6.82
N HIS A 276 7.42 14.10 -7.46
CA HIS A 276 6.88 12.89 -8.08
C HIS A 276 6.69 11.71 -7.13
N GLY A 277 6.45 11.97 -5.85
CA GLY A 277 6.28 10.93 -4.84
C GLY A 277 7.57 10.15 -4.52
N ALA A 278 8.74 10.65 -4.95
CA ALA A 278 10.02 9.95 -4.76
C ALA A 278 10.61 10.07 -3.35
N GLY A 279 9.85 10.58 -2.39
CA GLY A 279 10.19 10.65 -0.98
C GLY A 279 9.99 9.32 -0.24
N ILE A 280 9.93 9.41 1.08
CA ILE A 280 9.79 8.26 1.98
C ILE A 280 8.58 8.47 2.89
N THR A 281 7.75 7.44 3.02
CA THR A 281 6.70 7.36 4.03
C THR A 281 7.11 6.37 5.10
N LEU A 282 7.07 6.78 6.37
CA LEU A 282 7.23 5.91 7.54
C LEU A 282 5.88 5.66 8.19
N VAL A 283 5.51 4.39 8.35
CA VAL A 283 4.26 3.96 8.98
C VAL A 283 4.58 3.23 10.28
N ASN A 284 4.14 3.76 11.41
CA ASN A 284 4.19 3.01 12.66
C ASN A 284 2.93 2.13 12.75
N ILE A 285 3.08 0.87 12.38
CA ILE A 285 1.96 -0.09 12.30
C ILE A 285 1.58 -0.69 13.67
N GLY A 286 2.37 -0.40 14.73
CA GLY A 286 2.25 -1.11 16.00
C GLY A 286 2.71 -2.57 15.87
N VAL A 287 2.33 -3.42 16.81
CA VAL A 287 2.80 -4.80 16.91
C VAL A 287 1.72 -5.79 16.46
N GLY A 288 2.12 -6.74 15.63
CA GLY A 288 1.35 -7.91 15.27
C GLY A 288 0.98 -8.04 13.81
N PRO A 289 0.77 -9.28 13.33
CA PRO A 289 0.55 -9.56 11.91
C PRO A 289 -0.77 -8.99 11.39
N SER A 290 -1.80 -8.88 12.23
CA SER A 290 -3.07 -8.26 11.83
C SER A 290 -2.91 -6.78 11.48
N ASN A 291 -2.08 -6.04 12.23
CA ASN A 291 -1.76 -4.65 11.91
C ASN A 291 -0.94 -4.53 10.63
N ALA A 292 0.07 -5.41 10.47
CA ALA A 292 0.88 -5.49 9.25
C ALA A 292 0.02 -5.77 8.01
N LYS A 293 -0.93 -6.72 8.12
CA LYS A 293 -1.92 -7.01 7.04
C LYS A 293 -2.76 -5.77 6.74
N THR A 294 -3.36 -5.17 7.75
CA THR A 294 -4.22 -3.98 7.56
C THR A 294 -3.49 -2.83 6.86
N ALA A 295 -2.27 -2.50 7.30
CA ALA A 295 -1.48 -1.44 6.67
C ALA A 295 -1.17 -1.76 5.21
N THR A 296 -0.67 -2.97 4.92
CA THR A 296 -0.26 -3.38 3.58
C THR A 296 -1.43 -3.58 2.63
N ASP A 297 -2.59 -4.10 3.11
CA ASP A 297 -3.83 -4.23 2.31
C ASP A 297 -4.30 -2.88 1.76
N HIS A 298 -4.17 -1.81 2.56
CA HIS A 298 -4.65 -0.49 2.15
C HIS A 298 -3.58 0.34 1.41
N ILE A 299 -2.32 0.24 1.79
CA ILE A 299 -1.23 0.95 1.11
C ILE A 299 -0.99 0.39 -0.30
N ALA A 300 -1.26 -0.90 -0.53
CA ALA A 300 -1.03 -1.54 -1.83
C ALA A 300 -1.73 -0.84 -2.99
N VAL A 301 -2.92 -0.23 -2.78
CA VAL A 301 -3.66 0.47 -3.84
C VAL A 301 -2.95 1.72 -4.35
N LEU A 302 -2.05 2.31 -3.55
CA LEU A 302 -1.21 3.45 -3.94
C LEU A 302 -0.06 3.06 -4.87
N ARG A 303 0.15 1.75 -5.10
CA ARG A 303 1.17 1.20 -6.00
C ARG A 303 2.59 1.68 -5.65
N PRO A 304 3.05 1.56 -4.38
CA PRO A 304 4.41 1.97 -4.01
C PRO A 304 5.46 1.17 -4.79
N HIS A 305 6.62 1.80 -5.01
CA HIS A 305 7.74 1.18 -5.73
C HIS A 305 8.46 0.11 -4.88
N ALA A 306 8.48 0.30 -3.57
CA ALA A 306 8.98 -0.69 -2.62
C ALA A 306 8.45 -0.40 -1.22
N TRP A 307 8.36 -1.44 -0.40
CA TRP A 307 8.17 -1.32 1.03
C TRP A 307 9.10 -2.23 1.83
N MET A 308 9.49 -1.81 3.03
CA MET A 308 10.39 -2.56 3.90
C MET A 308 9.94 -2.50 5.35
N MET A 309 10.14 -3.60 6.07
CA MET A 309 10.06 -3.63 7.53
C MET A 309 11.43 -3.32 8.13
N VAL A 310 11.47 -2.31 9.00
CA VAL A 310 12.59 -1.99 9.89
C VAL A 310 12.10 -2.04 11.33
N GLY A 311 12.54 -3.02 12.08
CA GLY A 311 12.04 -3.28 13.43
C GLY A 311 12.98 -4.17 14.23
N HIS A 312 12.50 -4.67 15.36
CA HIS A 312 13.25 -5.55 16.24
C HIS A 312 12.83 -7.00 16.10
N CYS A 313 13.72 -7.91 16.45
CA CYS A 313 13.44 -9.35 16.50
C CYS A 313 14.09 -10.02 17.71
N ALA A 314 13.55 -11.16 18.09
CA ALA A 314 14.26 -12.12 18.93
C ALA A 314 15.30 -12.87 18.08
N GLY A 315 16.56 -12.83 18.49
CA GLY A 315 17.64 -13.63 17.89
C GLY A 315 17.54 -15.09 18.33
N LEU A 316 17.55 -16.02 17.39
CA LEU A 316 17.40 -17.46 17.66
C LEU A 316 18.73 -18.22 17.72
N ARG A 317 19.83 -17.57 17.43
CA ARG A 317 21.16 -18.19 17.44
C ARG A 317 22.03 -17.62 18.57
N ASN A 318 22.66 -18.49 19.31
CA ASN A 318 23.57 -18.08 20.43
C ASN A 318 24.70 -17.17 19.91
N SER A 319 25.17 -17.38 18.68
CA SER A 319 26.23 -16.58 18.06
C SER A 319 25.83 -15.17 17.63
N GLN A 320 24.56 -14.78 17.73
CA GLN A 320 24.11 -13.41 17.50
C GLN A 320 24.38 -12.57 18.75
N ALA A 321 24.72 -11.31 18.55
CA ALA A 321 24.79 -10.32 19.61
C ALA A 321 23.57 -9.39 19.57
N LEU A 322 23.23 -8.78 20.71
CA LEU A 322 22.24 -7.70 20.72
C LEU A 322 22.74 -6.56 19.82
N GLY A 323 21.89 -6.07 18.93
CA GLY A 323 22.22 -5.06 17.94
C GLY A 323 22.73 -5.58 16.60
N ASP A 324 22.93 -6.88 16.46
CA ASP A 324 23.19 -7.47 15.15
C ASP A 324 21.98 -7.24 14.23
N PHE A 325 22.25 -7.05 12.96
CA PHE A 325 21.20 -6.95 11.94
C PHE A 325 20.86 -8.33 11.35
N VAL A 326 19.61 -8.53 11.05
CA VAL A 326 19.11 -9.72 10.34
C VAL A 326 18.46 -9.27 9.03
N LEU A 327 19.09 -9.63 7.93
CA LEU A 327 18.55 -9.46 6.57
C LEU A 327 17.75 -10.71 6.21
N ALA A 328 16.44 -10.58 6.06
CA ALA A 328 15.57 -11.69 5.72
C ALA A 328 15.76 -12.08 4.25
N HIS A 329 16.15 -13.34 3.97
CA HIS A 329 16.18 -13.89 2.62
C HIS A 329 15.16 -15.01 2.39
N ALA A 330 14.44 -15.40 3.43
CA ALA A 330 13.29 -16.29 3.40
C ALA A 330 12.37 -16.00 4.59
N TYR A 331 11.10 -16.31 4.44
CA TYR A 331 10.07 -16.03 5.44
C TYR A 331 9.34 -17.29 5.82
N LEU A 332 9.23 -17.56 7.12
CA LEU A 332 8.37 -18.60 7.67
C LEU A 332 7.09 -17.96 8.21
N ARG A 333 5.95 -18.32 7.62
CA ARG A 333 4.64 -17.78 7.97
C ARG A 333 3.97 -18.64 9.05
N GLU A 334 4.00 -18.17 10.28
CA GLU A 334 3.16 -18.64 11.39
C GLU A 334 2.28 -17.49 11.92
N ASP A 335 2.00 -16.52 11.06
CA ASP A 335 1.23 -15.31 11.30
C ASP A 335 -0.30 -15.55 11.29
N ASN A 336 -0.78 -16.60 10.65
CA ASN A 336 -2.17 -17.08 10.58
C ASN A 336 -3.20 -16.09 10.01
N VAL A 337 -2.81 -14.89 9.55
CA VAL A 337 -3.74 -13.83 9.11
C VAL A 337 -3.97 -13.79 7.60
N LEU A 338 -3.15 -14.50 6.82
CA LEU A 338 -3.22 -14.52 5.36
C LEU A 338 -3.53 -15.91 4.78
N ASP A 339 -3.87 -16.89 5.60
CA ASP A 339 -3.98 -18.27 5.15
C ASP A 339 -5.15 -18.51 4.17
N ALA A 340 -6.20 -17.66 4.26
CA ALA A 340 -7.30 -17.66 3.30
C ALA A 340 -6.95 -17.01 1.97
N ASP A 341 -6.08 -15.99 1.99
CA ASP A 341 -5.70 -15.21 0.79
C ASP A 341 -4.49 -15.81 0.07
N LEU A 342 -3.57 -16.41 0.81
CA LEU A 342 -2.33 -16.98 0.30
C LEU A 342 -1.97 -18.25 1.06
N PRO A 343 -2.13 -19.44 0.46
CA PRO A 343 -1.82 -20.72 1.12
C PRO A 343 -0.39 -20.79 1.63
N ARG A 344 -0.17 -21.47 2.77
CA ARG A 344 1.16 -21.57 3.43
C ARG A 344 2.23 -22.26 2.60
N TRP A 345 1.83 -23.10 1.64
CA TRP A 345 2.79 -23.79 0.78
C TRP A 345 3.42 -22.89 -0.30
N VAL A 346 2.86 -21.67 -0.50
CA VAL A 346 3.44 -20.70 -1.43
C VAL A 346 4.73 -20.14 -0.85
N PRO A 347 5.89 -20.30 -1.50
CA PRO A 347 7.13 -19.73 -1.03
C PRO A 347 7.15 -18.23 -1.23
N ILE A 348 7.61 -17.50 -0.22
CA ILE A 348 7.83 -16.05 -0.31
C ILE A 348 9.32 -15.80 -0.53
N PRO A 349 9.76 -15.56 -1.78
CA PRO A 349 11.18 -15.40 -2.09
C PRO A 349 11.69 -14.03 -1.68
N ALA A 350 12.97 -13.95 -1.31
CA ALA A 350 13.65 -12.67 -1.27
C ALA A 350 13.83 -12.10 -2.69
N LEU A 351 13.79 -10.79 -2.81
CA LEU A 351 14.01 -10.07 -4.07
C LEU A 351 15.46 -9.59 -4.12
N ALA A 352 16.18 -9.98 -5.18
CA ALA A 352 17.62 -9.73 -5.30
C ALA A 352 17.96 -8.23 -5.22
N GLU A 353 17.18 -7.41 -5.87
CA GLU A 353 17.37 -5.95 -5.92
C GLU A 353 17.26 -5.32 -4.53
N ILE A 354 16.28 -5.79 -3.74
CA ILE A 354 16.05 -5.35 -2.37
C ILE A 354 17.16 -5.86 -1.44
N GLN A 355 17.60 -7.12 -1.61
CA GLN A 355 18.69 -7.69 -0.83
C GLN A 355 20.00 -6.92 -1.03
N ILE A 356 20.33 -6.58 -2.27
CA ILE A 356 21.54 -5.80 -2.62
C ILE A 356 21.43 -4.41 -1.99
N ALA A 357 20.32 -3.70 -2.17
CA ALA A 357 20.13 -2.35 -1.61
C ALA A 357 20.25 -2.34 -0.07
N LEU A 358 19.67 -3.33 0.62
CA LEU A 358 19.79 -3.45 2.07
C LEU A 358 21.21 -3.77 2.53
N GLN A 359 21.89 -4.71 1.86
CA GLN A 359 23.28 -5.05 2.18
C GLN A 359 24.22 -3.86 1.98
N ASP A 360 24.09 -3.16 0.84
CA ASP A 360 24.89 -1.99 0.53
C ASP A 360 24.62 -0.83 1.50
N ALA A 361 23.36 -0.64 1.89
CA ALA A 361 22.99 0.34 2.90
C ALA A 361 23.63 0.05 4.26
N VAL A 362 23.62 -1.23 4.71
CA VAL A 362 24.30 -1.62 5.97
C VAL A 362 25.80 -1.34 5.83
N ALA A 363 26.44 -1.73 4.71
CA ALA A 363 27.86 -1.48 4.49
C ALA A 363 28.21 0.01 4.54
N GLN A 364 27.44 0.84 3.84
CA GLN A 364 27.68 2.29 3.78
C GLN A 364 27.48 2.99 5.11
N VAL A 365 26.41 2.66 5.84
CA VAL A 365 26.09 3.32 7.14
C VAL A 365 27.01 2.85 8.26
N THR A 366 27.49 1.61 8.21
CA THR A 366 28.38 1.05 9.23
C THR A 366 29.86 1.19 8.90
N GLU A 367 30.18 1.57 7.65
CA GLU A 367 31.56 1.64 7.10
C GLU A 367 32.30 0.29 7.24
N LEU A 368 31.55 -0.83 7.13
CA LEU A 368 32.11 -2.18 7.26
C LEU A 368 31.96 -2.95 5.97
N GLU A 369 32.96 -3.79 5.68
CA GLU A 369 33.01 -4.62 4.48
C GLU A 369 33.38 -6.07 4.81
N GLY A 370 33.16 -6.96 3.84
CA GLY A 370 33.61 -8.35 3.88
C GLY A 370 33.18 -9.09 5.14
N TYR A 371 34.13 -9.66 5.85
CA TYR A 371 33.84 -10.46 7.04
C TYR A 371 33.38 -9.62 8.24
N ALA A 372 33.85 -8.37 8.37
CA ALA A 372 33.41 -7.47 9.43
C ALA A 372 31.92 -7.15 9.30
N LEU A 373 31.46 -6.86 8.08
CA LEU A 373 30.03 -6.68 7.78
C LEU A 373 29.23 -7.95 8.10
N LYS A 374 29.73 -9.13 7.67
CA LYS A 374 29.05 -10.40 7.92
C LYS A 374 28.94 -10.75 9.40
N ARG A 375 29.80 -10.24 10.26
CA ARG A 375 29.72 -10.44 11.70
C ARG A 375 28.53 -9.74 12.34
N ILE A 376 28.18 -8.55 11.87
CA ILE A 376 27.09 -7.73 12.42
C ILE A 376 25.76 -7.87 11.64
N MET A 377 25.80 -8.37 10.41
CA MET A 377 24.61 -8.60 9.59
C MET A 377 24.54 -10.08 9.21
N ARG A 378 23.50 -10.76 9.70
CA ARG A 378 23.21 -12.16 9.39
C ARG A 378 22.12 -12.23 8.36
N THR A 379 22.33 -13.01 7.31
CA THR A 379 21.29 -13.30 6.31
C THR A 379 20.66 -14.66 6.62
N GLY A 380 19.35 -14.73 6.73
CA GLY A 380 18.68 -15.99 7.10
C GLY A 380 17.16 -15.91 7.04
N THR A 381 16.53 -17.04 7.38
CA THR A 381 15.06 -17.13 7.49
C THR A 381 14.57 -16.36 8.70
N VAL A 382 13.59 -15.49 8.49
CA VAL A 382 12.82 -14.82 9.54
C VAL A 382 11.49 -15.54 9.71
N ALA A 383 11.17 -15.94 10.94
CA ALA A 383 9.86 -16.48 11.28
C ALA A 383 8.97 -15.37 11.85
N THR A 384 7.73 -15.32 11.40
CA THR A 384 6.73 -14.38 11.90
C THR A 384 5.59 -15.16 12.54
N ILE A 385 5.27 -14.82 13.79
CA ILE A 385 4.22 -15.47 14.58
C ILE A 385 3.15 -14.47 15.01
N ASP A 386 1.96 -14.98 15.32
CA ASP A 386 0.83 -14.20 15.85
C ASP A 386 0.77 -14.16 17.39
N ASN A 387 1.40 -15.12 18.07
CA ASN A 387 1.38 -15.21 19.51
C ASN A 387 2.55 -14.44 20.15
N ARG A 388 2.28 -13.22 20.62
CA ARG A 388 3.27 -12.37 21.28
C ARG A 388 3.91 -13.00 22.54
N ASN A 389 3.16 -13.86 23.23
CA ASN A 389 3.58 -14.50 24.47
C ASN A 389 3.85 -16.00 24.26
N TRP A 390 4.52 -16.34 23.17
CA TRP A 390 4.82 -17.73 22.81
C TRP A 390 5.66 -18.45 23.86
N GLU A 391 6.46 -17.72 24.66
CA GLU A 391 7.30 -18.23 25.74
C GLU A 391 6.48 -18.74 26.94
N LEU A 392 5.21 -18.35 27.07
CA LEU A 392 4.33 -18.76 28.17
C LEU A 392 3.66 -20.13 27.93
N ARG A 393 3.92 -20.76 26.79
CA ARG A 393 3.42 -22.11 26.44
C ARG A 393 4.56 -23.12 26.43
N ASP A 394 4.20 -24.41 26.30
CA ASP A 394 5.21 -25.40 25.95
C ASP A 394 5.88 -25.01 24.62
N HIS A 395 7.14 -24.66 24.71
CA HIS A 395 7.91 -24.14 23.59
C HIS A 395 8.60 -25.26 22.76
N SER A 396 8.54 -26.51 23.17
CA SER A 396 9.23 -27.62 22.49
C SER A 396 8.80 -27.75 21.02
N GLY A 397 7.51 -27.67 20.74
CA GLY A 397 6.96 -27.69 19.36
C GLY A 397 7.39 -26.48 18.52
N PRO A 398 7.16 -25.23 18.95
CA PRO A 398 7.67 -24.03 18.27
C PRO A 398 9.18 -24.05 18.02
N VAL A 399 9.99 -24.40 19.03
CA VAL A 399 11.46 -24.47 18.89
C VAL A 399 11.87 -25.53 17.84
N GLN A 400 11.18 -26.68 17.82
CA GLN A 400 11.45 -27.70 16.80
C GLN A 400 11.17 -27.17 15.39
N ARG A 401 10.03 -26.52 15.15
CA ARG A 401 9.69 -25.93 13.86
C ARG A 401 10.69 -24.83 13.43
N LEU A 402 11.03 -23.93 14.35
CA LEU A 402 12.05 -22.90 14.12
C LEU A 402 13.43 -23.50 13.79
N SER A 403 13.78 -24.59 14.46
CA SER A 403 15.01 -25.33 14.16
C SER A 403 14.98 -26.00 12.79
N GLN A 404 13.87 -26.64 12.43
CA GLN A 404 13.69 -27.29 11.12
C GLN A 404 13.70 -26.30 9.98
N SER A 405 13.08 -25.13 10.14
CA SER A 405 13.06 -24.04 9.14
C SER A 405 14.39 -23.30 9.01
N ARG A 406 15.36 -23.57 9.91
CA ARG A 406 16.63 -22.84 10.02
C ARG A 406 16.44 -21.34 10.30
N ALA A 407 15.31 -20.94 10.88
CA ALA A 407 15.07 -19.56 11.28
C ALA A 407 16.20 -19.04 12.18
N ILE A 408 16.60 -17.80 11.97
CA ILE A 408 17.63 -17.11 12.75
C ILE A 408 17.04 -15.92 13.53
N ALA A 409 15.83 -15.51 13.20
CA ALA A 409 15.11 -14.46 13.89
C ALA A 409 13.62 -14.77 13.96
N LEU A 410 12.96 -14.20 14.98
CA LEU A 410 11.53 -14.28 15.20
C LEU A 410 10.98 -12.87 15.40
N ASP A 411 9.94 -12.54 14.66
CA ASP A 411 9.17 -11.28 14.79
C ASP A 411 7.66 -11.52 14.70
N MET A 412 6.89 -10.45 14.49
CA MET A 412 5.43 -10.55 14.38
C MET A 412 4.86 -9.90 13.11
N GLU A 413 5.68 -9.36 12.20
CA GLU A 413 5.19 -8.56 11.07
C GLU A 413 5.81 -8.92 9.71
N SER A 414 7.08 -9.29 9.68
CA SER A 414 7.88 -9.34 8.45
C SER A 414 7.34 -10.27 7.39
N ALA A 415 6.94 -11.50 7.76
CA ALA A 415 6.42 -12.46 6.76
C ALA A 415 5.05 -12.02 6.22
N THR A 416 4.24 -11.36 7.02
CA THR A 416 2.95 -10.81 6.58
C THR A 416 3.15 -9.66 5.58
N ILE A 417 4.09 -8.74 5.87
CA ILE A 417 4.46 -7.64 4.95
C ILE A 417 5.02 -8.20 3.64
N ALA A 418 5.89 -9.19 3.73
CA ALA A 418 6.47 -9.85 2.55
C ALA A 418 5.42 -10.60 1.73
N ALA A 419 4.52 -11.34 2.37
CA ALA A 419 3.45 -12.10 1.72
C ALA A 419 2.46 -11.17 1.01
N ASN A 420 2.07 -10.05 1.62
CA ASN A 420 1.25 -9.05 0.95
C ASN A 420 2.01 -8.33 -0.18
N GLY A 421 3.33 -8.10 -0.04
CA GLY A 421 4.16 -7.62 -1.14
C GLY A 421 4.15 -8.58 -2.34
N TYR A 422 4.24 -9.86 -2.06
CA TYR A 422 4.12 -10.90 -3.07
C TYR A 422 2.73 -10.90 -3.75
N ARG A 423 1.64 -10.87 -2.97
CA ARG A 423 0.27 -10.83 -3.49
C ARG A 423 0.00 -9.59 -4.35
N PHE A 424 0.35 -8.42 -3.83
CA PHE A 424 0.06 -7.14 -4.46
C PHE A 424 1.14 -6.67 -5.45
N ARG A 425 2.17 -7.48 -5.68
CA ARG A 425 3.27 -7.18 -6.59
C ARG A 425 4.03 -5.90 -6.24
N VAL A 426 4.17 -5.63 -4.95
CA VAL A 426 4.99 -4.55 -4.42
C VAL A 426 6.32 -5.13 -3.96
N PRO A 427 7.46 -4.69 -4.48
CA PRO A 427 8.78 -5.11 -4.02
C PRO A 427 8.94 -4.90 -2.52
N TYR A 428 9.40 -5.93 -1.82
CA TYR A 428 9.45 -5.98 -0.36
C TYR A 428 10.78 -6.43 0.19
N GLY A 429 11.08 -6.01 1.41
CA GLY A 429 12.25 -6.46 2.17
C GLY A 429 12.09 -6.31 3.66
N THR A 430 13.03 -6.88 4.39
CA THR A 430 13.07 -6.83 5.85
C THR A 430 14.50 -6.78 6.33
N LEU A 431 14.78 -5.79 7.16
CA LEU A 431 15.97 -5.71 7.98
C LEU A 431 15.54 -5.57 9.43
N LEU A 432 15.94 -6.49 10.29
CA LEU A 432 15.63 -6.47 11.72
C LEU A 432 16.89 -6.25 12.53
N CYS A 433 16.71 -5.72 13.74
CA CYS A 433 17.77 -5.60 14.74
C CYS A 433 17.47 -6.53 15.92
N VAL A 434 18.45 -7.34 16.33
CA VAL A 434 18.31 -8.27 17.44
C VAL A 434 18.19 -7.50 18.75
N SER A 435 17.03 -7.60 19.41
CA SER A 435 16.72 -6.91 20.68
C SER A 435 16.85 -7.78 21.91
N ASP A 436 16.72 -9.08 21.75
CA ASP A 436 16.72 -10.10 22.79
C ASP A 436 17.01 -11.48 22.21
N LYS A 437 17.37 -12.44 23.06
CA LYS A 437 17.63 -13.83 22.67
C LYS A 437 16.98 -14.79 23.67
N PRO A 438 15.66 -14.96 23.63
CA PRO A 438 14.92 -15.68 24.66
C PRO A 438 15.36 -17.15 24.83
N LEU A 439 15.77 -17.83 23.76
CA LEU A 439 16.28 -19.21 23.82
C LEU A 439 17.65 -19.33 24.51
N HIS A 440 18.31 -18.21 24.74
CA HIS A 440 19.67 -18.16 25.33
C HIS A 440 19.72 -17.34 26.63
N GLY A 441 18.57 -17.12 27.29
CA GLY A 441 18.48 -16.44 28.58
C GLY A 441 18.59 -14.92 28.55
N GLU A 442 18.70 -14.31 27.36
CA GLU A 442 18.73 -12.84 27.21
C GLU A 442 17.32 -12.33 26.91
N LEU A 443 16.52 -12.17 27.98
CA LEU A 443 15.13 -11.71 27.89
C LEU A 443 15.04 -10.18 27.86
N LYS A 444 13.96 -9.66 27.22
CA LYS A 444 13.65 -8.25 27.18
C LYS A 444 13.02 -7.77 28.47
N LEU A 445 13.86 -7.39 29.47
CA LEU A 445 13.44 -6.94 30.79
C LEU A 445 13.67 -5.42 30.97
N PRO A 446 12.88 -4.73 31.82
CA PRO A 446 13.08 -3.32 32.12
C PRO A 446 14.51 -3.02 32.60
N GLY A 447 15.12 -1.95 32.06
CA GLY A 447 16.48 -1.52 32.44
C GLY A 447 17.64 -2.10 31.63
N MET A 448 17.42 -3.18 30.85
CA MET A 448 18.46 -3.76 30.00
C MET A 448 18.67 -3.06 28.66
N ALA A 449 17.88 -2.07 28.32
CA ALA A 449 17.70 -1.67 26.94
C ALA A 449 17.82 -0.18 26.61
N SER A 450 17.80 0.76 27.56
CA SER A 450 17.49 2.18 27.21
C SER A 450 18.55 2.91 26.38
N SER A 451 19.85 2.76 26.68
CA SER A 451 20.92 3.46 25.92
C SER A 451 21.25 2.73 24.62
N PHE A 452 21.22 1.40 24.67
CA PHE A 452 21.43 0.54 23.50
C PHE A 452 20.38 0.81 22.41
N TYR A 453 19.10 0.83 22.79
CA TYR A 453 18.01 1.07 21.84
C TYR A 453 18.17 2.39 21.10
N LYS A 454 18.48 3.49 21.76
CA LYS A 454 18.59 4.80 21.09
C LYS A 454 19.65 4.79 20.00
N THR A 455 20.85 4.33 20.27
CA THR A 455 21.95 4.33 19.30
C THR A 455 21.69 3.38 18.14
N GLN A 456 21.17 2.17 18.43
CA GLN A 456 20.91 1.17 17.39
C GLN A 456 19.69 1.51 16.54
N VAL A 457 18.63 2.09 17.13
CA VAL A 457 17.44 2.54 16.38
C VAL A 457 17.81 3.62 15.37
N ALA A 458 18.57 4.64 15.77
CA ALA A 458 19.02 5.69 14.86
C ALA A 458 19.81 5.11 13.66
N ARG A 459 20.79 4.25 13.94
CA ARG A 459 21.60 3.60 12.90
C ARG A 459 20.74 2.69 12.01
N HIS A 460 19.85 1.89 12.60
CA HIS A 460 18.98 0.98 11.87
C HIS A 460 18.02 1.72 10.93
N LEU A 461 17.40 2.82 11.40
CA LEU A 461 16.56 3.67 10.58
C LEU A 461 17.36 4.31 9.43
N GLN A 462 18.57 4.83 9.70
CA GLN A 462 19.45 5.37 8.67
C GLN A 462 19.75 4.34 7.56
N ILE A 463 19.96 3.08 7.94
CA ILE A 463 20.13 1.98 6.97
C ILE A 463 18.86 1.80 6.14
N GLY A 464 17.68 1.77 6.77
CA GLY A 464 16.40 1.67 6.07
C GLY A 464 16.19 2.82 5.08
N ILE A 465 16.44 4.05 5.50
CA ILE A 465 16.38 5.24 4.64
C ILE A 465 17.37 5.12 3.47
N ARG A 466 18.64 4.77 3.78
CA ARG A 466 19.68 4.62 2.74
C ARG A 466 19.33 3.54 1.73
N ALA A 467 18.73 2.43 2.15
CA ALA A 467 18.25 1.40 1.24
C ALA A 467 17.16 1.93 0.29
N MET A 468 16.21 2.73 0.81
CA MET A 468 15.20 3.38 -0.03
C MET A 468 15.81 4.38 -1.02
N GLU A 469 16.84 5.11 -0.63
CA GLU A 469 17.57 6.01 -1.52
C GLU A 469 18.28 5.24 -2.64
N LEU A 470 18.95 4.14 -2.33
CA LEU A 470 19.59 3.27 -3.32
C LEU A 470 18.58 2.69 -4.32
N LEU A 471 17.41 2.28 -3.83
CA LEU A 471 16.32 1.83 -4.71
C LEU A 471 15.78 2.95 -5.60
N ARG A 472 15.63 4.16 -5.07
CA ARG A 472 15.21 5.34 -5.84
C ARG A 472 16.16 5.69 -6.99
N GLU A 473 17.45 5.42 -6.82
CA GLU A 473 18.47 5.62 -7.85
C GLU A 473 18.41 4.56 -8.97
N MET A 474 17.70 3.45 -8.75
CA MET A 474 17.54 2.39 -9.77
C MET A 474 16.42 2.73 -10.76
N PRO A 475 16.54 2.33 -12.03
CA PRO A 475 15.40 2.37 -12.95
C PRO A 475 14.23 1.53 -12.42
N LEU A 476 12.99 2.01 -12.64
CA LEU A 476 11.78 1.35 -12.12
C LEU A 476 11.65 -0.10 -12.62
N GLU A 477 12.00 -0.36 -13.88
CA GLU A 477 11.98 -1.69 -14.50
C GLU A 477 12.93 -2.68 -13.80
N LYS A 478 13.97 -2.17 -13.13
CA LYS A 478 14.93 -3.01 -12.39
C LYS A 478 14.42 -3.37 -11.01
N ILE A 479 13.62 -2.50 -10.38
CA ILE A 479 13.04 -2.73 -9.04
C ILE A 479 11.87 -3.72 -9.14
N HIS A 480 11.01 -3.58 -10.15
CA HIS A 480 9.82 -4.42 -10.31
C HIS A 480 10.18 -5.81 -10.83
N SER A 481 10.38 -6.73 -9.90
CA SER A 481 10.77 -8.11 -10.20
C SER A 481 9.62 -8.89 -10.86
N ARG A 482 9.93 -9.61 -11.96
CA ARG A 482 9.02 -10.58 -12.58
C ARG A 482 8.64 -11.74 -11.67
N LYS A 483 9.42 -12.01 -10.62
CA LYS A 483 9.11 -13.07 -9.64
C LYS A 483 7.80 -12.85 -8.90
N LEU A 484 7.29 -11.62 -8.88
CA LEU A 484 6.03 -11.28 -8.25
C LEU A 484 4.81 -11.55 -9.16
N ARG A 485 5.02 -11.97 -10.40
CA ARG A 485 3.95 -12.12 -11.38
C ARG A 485 3.52 -13.57 -11.57
N SER A 486 2.21 -13.77 -11.76
CA SER A 486 1.61 -15.06 -12.12
C SER A 486 1.57 -15.24 -13.64
N PHE A 487 1.02 -16.36 -14.12
CA PHE A 487 0.88 -16.60 -15.56
C PHE A 487 -0.25 -15.75 -16.19
N ASN A 488 -1.32 -15.48 -15.42
CA ASN A 488 -2.48 -14.69 -15.85
C ASN A 488 -2.40 -13.28 -15.26
N GLU A 489 -1.57 -12.45 -15.87
CA GLU A 489 -1.25 -11.14 -15.35
C GLU A 489 -2.21 -10.05 -15.82
N THR A 490 -2.59 -9.12 -14.92
CA THR A 490 -3.13 -7.84 -15.32
C THR A 490 -2.04 -6.98 -15.97
N ALA A 491 -2.40 -6.15 -16.96
CA ALA A 491 -1.43 -5.34 -17.69
C ALA A 491 -0.81 -4.23 -16.83
N PHE A 492 -1.61 -3.66 -15.93
CA PHE A 492 -1.17 -2.55 -15.08
C PHE A 492 -0.35 -3.05 -13.90
N LEU A 493 0.61 -2.21 -13.49
CA LEU A 493 1.44 -2.43 -12.32
C LEU A 493 0.60 -2.61 -11.08
#